data_bf1863676495e298b1082baf4366dd3e
#
_entry.id   bf1863676495e298b1082baf4366dd3e
#
_cell.length_a   1.000
_cell.length_b   1.000
_cell.length_c   1.000
_cell.angle_alpha   90.00
_cell.angle_beta   90.00
_cell.angle_gamma   90.00
#
_symmetry.space_group_name_H-M   'P 1'
#
loop_
_entity.id
_entity.type
_entity.pdbx_description
1 polymer ?
#
loop_
_entity_poly.entity_id
_entity_poly.type
_entity_poly.pdbx_seq_one_letter_code
_entity_poly.pdbx_strand_id
1 'polypeptide(L)'
;MSRQLHKTIFDGMPNAAMILDANLNFVDANQAYCRAVQRDRADMIGKYVFDVFPDTPERIAPVLDAFRKSLAGEAVQMDAQPFKLEMADGTIEDRIWQVSQFPIRCEKGHVEYVVQRAEDITEREELRKQRDLVTAELNHRVRNTLAVVQSMAEHTGLVSDDIDSFLKSFSGRLAAMSRNFAALTDAHWGGLDFETILRTELEPNAGPALDHVTFDGPKLTLTVRASKFTSMLVHELATNAAKYGFLT
;
A
#
# COMPACT_ATOMS: atom_id res chain seq x y z
N MET A 1 3.46 -37.34 30.99
CA MET A 1 4.31 -36.15 30.59
C MET A 1 4.34 -35.21 31.79
N SER A 2 5.52 -34.72 32.22
CA SER A 2 5.65 -33.88 33.43
C SER A 2 5.00 -32.50 33.21
N ARG A 3 4.30 -31.98 34.24
CA ARG A 3 3.73 -30.62 34.28
C ARG A 3 4.78 -29.54 33.89
N GLN A 4 6.03 -29.80 34.27
CA GLN A 4 7.17 -28.95 33.92
C GLN A 4 7.46 -28.90 32.39
N LEU A 5 7.33 -30.06 31.71
CA LEU A 5 7.55 -30.14 30.26
C LEU A 5 6.46 -29.39 29.49
N HIS A 6 5.18 -29.49 29.90
CA HIS A 6 4.11 -28.73 29.26
C HIS A 6 4.32 -27.20 29.38
N LYS A 7 4.74 -26.78 30.58
CA LYS A 7 5.04 -25.35 30.81
C LYS A 7 6.21 -24.88 29.95
N THR A 8 7.28 -25.67 29.86
CA THR A 8 8.44 -25.34 29.02
C THR A 8 8.06 -25.22 27.54
N ILE A 9 7.22 -26.17 27.05
CA ILE A 9 6.74 -26.11 25.65
C ILE A 9 5.89 -24.86 25.43
N PHE A 10 4.92 -24.58 26.32
CA PHE A 10 4.03 -23.42 26.20
C PHE A 10 4.79 -22.09 26.23
N ASP A 11 5.74 -21.96 27.17
CA ASP A 11 6.59 -20.76 27.26
C ASP A 11 7.59 -20.63 26.09
N GLY A 12 8.01 -21.74 25.49
CA GLY A 12 8.90 -21.77 24.33
C GLY A 12 8.22 -21.51 22.99
N MET A 13 6.89 -21.45 22.94
CA MET A 13 6.17 -21.14 21.69
C MET A 13 6.47 -19.72 21.22
N PRO A 14 6.81 -19.52 19.93
CA PRO A 14 7.11 -18.19 19.40
C PRO A 14 5.89 -17.28 19.33
N ASN A 15 4.70 -17.84 19.12
CA ASN A 15 3.46 -17.12 19.01
C ASN A 15 2.87 -16.80 20.38
N ALA A 16 2.37 -15.57 20.53
CA ALA A 16 1.66 -15.18 21.73
C ALA A 16 0.43 -16.06 21.95
N ALA A 17 0.31 -16.66 23.14
CA ALA A 17 -0.80 -17.52 23.48
C ALA A 17 -1.22 -17.32 24.94
N MET A 18 -2.55 -17.33 25.17
CA MET A 18 -3.15 -17.32 26.49
C MET A 18 -4.18 -18.43 26.63
N ILE A 19 -4.47 -18.80 27.86
CA ILE A 19 -5.48 -19.81 28.22
C ILE A 19 -6.47 -19.13 29.16
N LEU A 20 -7.76 -19.22 28.82
CA LEU A 20 -8.88 -18.74 29.64
C LEU A 20 -9.74 -19.89 30.13
N ASP A 21 -10.33 -19.74 31.31
CA ASP A 21 -11.38 -20.65 31.81
C ASP A 21 -12.74 -20.32 31.16
N ALA A 22 -13.77 -21.10 31.54
CA ALA A 22 -15.13 -20.90 31.04
C ALA A 22 -15.76 -19.56 31.43
N ASN A 23 -15.22 -18.87 32.43
CA ASN A 23 -15.63 -17.53 32.84
C ASN A 23 -14.78 -16.41 32.19
N LEU A 24 -13.90 -16.79 31.26
CA LEU A 24 -12.96 -15.91 30.60
C LEU A 24 -11.94 -15.25 31.56
N ASN A 25 -11.59 -15.93 32.65
CA ASN A 25 -10.46 -15.52 33.47
C ASN A 25 -9.17 -16.15 32.97
N PHE A 26 -8.08 -15.43 33.09
CA PHE A 26 -6.75 -15.93 32.73
C PHE A 26 -6.35 -17.12 33.59
N VAL A 27 -6.08 -18.23 32.93
CA VAL A 27 -5.51 -19.46 33.57
C VAL A 27 -3.99 -19.47 33.36
N ASP A 28 -3.54 -19.13 32.16
CA ASP A 28 -2.12 -18.99 31.85
C ASP A 28 -1.89 -18.08 30.63
N ALA A 29 -0.67 -17.58 30.50
CA ALA A 29 -0.18 -16.83 29.33
C ALA A 29 1.29 -17.16 29.12
N ASN A 30 1.71 -17.43 27.88
CA ASN A 30 3.07 -17.77 27.60
C ASN A 30 3.97 -16.52 27.59
N GLN A 31 5.28 -16.72 27.55
CA GLN A 31 6.24 -15.62 27.59
C GLN A 31 6.12 -14.70 26.37
N ALA A 32 5.76 -15.26 25.19
CA ALA A 32 5.53 -14.46 23.98
C ALA A 32 4.32 -13.52 24.15
N TYR A 33 3.23 -14.02 24.77
CA TYR A 33 2.05 -13.19 25.06
C TYR A 33 2.40 -12.04 26.03
N CYS A 34 3.08 -12.38 27.15
CA CYS A 34 3.48 -11.36 28.12
C CYS A 34 4.34 -10.25 27.50
N ARG A 35 5.29 -10.61 26.60
CA ARG A 35 6.09 -9.63 25.86
C ARG A 35 5.24 -8.79 24.90
N ALA A 36 4.30 -9.43 24.18
CA ALA A 36 3.48 -8.76 23.18
C ALA A 36 2.53 -7.73 23.79
N VAL A 37 1.98 -8.03 24.99
CA VAL A 37 1.08 -7.11 25.71
C VAL A 37 1.77 -6.27 26.78
N GLN A 38 3.09 -6.43 26.95
CA GLN A 38 3.92 -5.75 27.94
C GLN A 38 3.37 -5.80 29.37
N ARG A 39 2.84 -6.96 29.75
CA ARG A 39 2.30 -7.21 31.11
C ARG A 39 2.91 -8.46 31.70
N ASP A 40 3.12 -8.43 32.99
CA ASP A 40 3.59 -9.60 33.72
C ASP A 40 2.47 -10.63 33.85
N ARG A 41 2.82 -11.94 33.70
CA ARG A 41 1.88 -13.05 33.86
C ARG A 41 1.12 -12.96 35.20
N ALA A 42 1.83 -12.62 36.29
CA ALA A 42 1.25 -12.54 37.64
C ALA A 42 0.11 -11.51 37.73
N ASP A 43 0.17 -10.46 36.95
CA ASP A 43 -0.84 -9.39 36.96
C ASP A 43 -2.13 -9.78 36.21
N MET A 44 -2.06 -10.82 35.38
CA MET A 44 -3.19 -11.30 34.55
C MET A 44 -3.90 -12.49 35.15
N ILE A 45 -3.16 -13.47 35.70
CA ILE A 45 -3.72 -14.74 36.17
C ILE A 45 -4.83 -14.52 37.18
N GLY A 46 -5.97 -15.23 36.96
CA GLY A 46 -7.17 -15.17 37.77
C GLY A 46 -8.08 -13.98 37.53
N LYS A 47 -7.66 -13.01 36.69
CA LYS A 47 -8.49 -11.85 36.36
C LYS A 47 -9.29 -12.09 35.08
N TYR A 48 -10.44 -11.44 34.99
CA TYR A 48 -11.27 -11.42 33.79
C TYR A 48 -10.56 -10.70 32.63
N VAL A 49 -10.63 -11.27 31.44
CA VAL A 49 -9.86 -10.78 30.28
C VAL A 49 -10.12 -9.32 29.94
N PHE A 50 -11.37 -8.86 30.05
CA PHE A 50 -11.72 -7.46 29.75
C PHE A 50 -11.51 -6.50 30.93
N ASP A 51 -11.21 -7.01 32.12
CA ASP A 51 -10.69 -6.16 33.23
C ASP A 51 -9.20 -5.89 33.06
N VAL A 52 -8.48 -6.86 32.49
CA VAL A 52 -7.05 -6.72 32.16
C VAL A 52 -6.87 -5.84 30.91
N PHE A 53 -7.74 -5.98 29.92
CA PHE A 53 -7.73 -5.28 28.65
C PHE A 53 -9.07 -4.59 28.40
N PRO A 54 -9.34 -3.46 29.08
CA PRO A 54 -10.56 -2.70 28.88
C PRO A 54 -10.56 -2.02 27.49
N ASP A 55 -11.69 -2.07 26.82
CA ASP A 55 -11.93 -1.35 25.55
C ASP A 55 -13.40 -0.91 25.47
N THR A 56 -13.78 -0.26 24.36
CA THR A 56 -15.17 0.16 24.16
C THR A 56 -16.08 -1.05 23.94
N PRO A 57 -17.38 -0.95 24.33
CA PRO A 57 -18.34 -2.04 24.13
C PRO A 57 -18.40 -2.55 22.67
N GLU A 58 -18.24 -1.64 21.70
CA GLU A 58 -18.28 -1.95 20.27
C GLU A 58 -17.11 -2.84 19.84
N ARG A 59 -15.92 -2.67 20.46
CA ARG A 59 -14.73 -3.47 20.18
C ARG A 59 -14.72 -4.77 20.97
N ILE A 60 -15.25 -4.76 22.18
CA ILE A 60 -15.37 -5.97 23.03
C ILE A 60 -16.39 -6.95 22.47
N ALA A 61 -17.52 -6.48 21.94
CA ALA A 61 -18.64 -7.34 21.54
C ALA A 61 -18.25 -8.42 20.51
N PRO A 62 -17.50 -8.16 19.42
CA PRO A 62 -17.09 -9.20 18.48
C PRO A 62 -16.15 -10.23 19.11
N VAL A 63 -15.25 -9.81 19.99
CA VAL A 63 -14.28 -10.69 20.67
C VAL A 63 -15.01 -11.58 21.68
N LEU A 64 -15.97 -11.02 22.42
CA LEU A 64 -16.81 -11.76 23.34
C LEU A 64 -17.69 -12.79 22.63
N ASP A 65 -18.25 -12.46 21.45
CA ASP A 65 -19.01 -13.42 20.63
C ASP A 65 -18.11 -14.57 20.16
N ALA A 66 -16.88 -14.28 19.74
CA ALA A 66 -15.89 -15.28 19.36
C ALA A 66 -15.57 -16.23 20.54
N PHE A 67 -15.37 -15.70 21.76
CA PHE A 67 -15.17 -16.51 22.95
C PHE A 67 -16.40 -17.40 23.25
N ARG A 68 -17.61 -16.87 23.12
CA ARG A 68 -18.84 -17.64 23.31
C ARG A 68 -18.95 -18.82 22.34
N LYS A 69 -18.64 -18.61 21.06
CA LYS A 69 -18.57 -19.66 20.04
C LYS A 69 -17.50 -20.70 20.38
N SER A 70 -16.34 -20.23 20.85
CA SER A 70 -15.29 -21.16 21.25
C SER A 70 -15.66 -21.99 22.48
N LEU A 71 -16.34 -21.41 23.48
CA LEU A 71 -16.88 -22.12 24.62
C LEU A 71 -18.01 -23.09 24.22
N ALA A 72 -18.73 -22.82 23.13
CA ALA A 72 -19.69 -23.75 22.54
C ALA A 72 -19.00 -24.89 21.76
N GLY A 73 -17.69 -24.86 21.59
CA GLY A 73 -16.89 -25.94 21.01
C GLY A 73 -16.45 -25.71 19.57
N GLU A 74 -16.57 -24.49 19.06
CA GLU A 74 -16.13 -24.09 17.72
C GLU A 74 -14.72 -23.52 17.78
N ALA A 75 -13.87 -23.81 16.78
CA ALA A 75 -12.64 -23.05 16.56
C ALA A 75 -12.98 -21.76 15.80
N VAL A 76 -12.52 -20.62 16.30
CA VAL A 76 -12.84 -19.31 15.73
C VAL A 76 -11.55 -18.61 15.31
N GLN A 77 -11.57 -18.02 14.12
CA GLN A 77 -10.52 -17.13 13.64
C GLN A 77 -11.09 -15.74 13.41
N MET A 78 -10.37 -14.73 13.86
CA MET A 78 -10.69 -13.33 13.67
C MET A 78 -9.48 -12.65 13.02
N ASP A 79 -9.68 -12.13 11.82
CA ASP A 79 -8.63 -11.41 11.09
C ASP A 79 -8.72 -9.91 11.38
N ALA A 80 -7.54 -9.26 11.45
CA ALA A 80 -7.38 -7.82 11.51
C ALA A 80 -8.22 -7.11 12.60
N GLN A 81 -8.12 -7.60 13.86
CA GLN A 81 -8.80 -6.97 14.99
C GLN A 81 -7.99 -5.78 15.51
N PRO A 82 -8.51 -4.54 15.38
CA PRO A 82 -7.85 -3.38 15.96
C PRO A 82 -8.02 -3.39 17.48
N PHE A 83 -6.92 -3.19 18.19
CA PHE A 83 -6.89 -3.15 19.65
C PHE A 83 -5.97 -2.05 20.14
N LYS A 84 -6.38 -1.32 21.18
CA LYS A 84 -5.53 -0.33 21.84
C LYS A 84 -4.76 -1.00 22.96
N LEU A 85 -3.45 -0.93 22.86
CA LEU A 85 -2.56 -1.46 23.89
C LEU A 85 -1.94 -0.31 24.66
N GLU A 86 -2.16 -0.29 25.98
CA GLU A 86 -1.48 0.62 26.88
C GLU A 86 -0.10 0.05 27.19
N MET A 87 0.93 0.77 26.78
CA MET A 87 2.32 0.41 26.96
C MET A 87 2.79 0.72 28.38
N ALA A 88 3.94 0.14 28.77
CA ALA A 88 4.49 0.31 30.12
C ALA A 88 4.86 1.77 30.46
N ASP A 89 5.08 2.62 29.47
CA ASP A 89 5.35 4.05 29.61
C ASP A 89 4.08 4.92 29.65
N GLY A 90 2.89 4.30 29.59
CA GLY A 90 1.59 4.97 29.56
C GLY A 90 1.16 5.46 28.18
N THR A 91 1.93 5.20 27.12
CA THR A 91 1.51 5.48 25.75
C THR A 91 0.47 4.45 25.28
N ILE A 92 -0.45 4.90 24.42
CA ILE A 92 -1.45 4.00 23.81
C ILE A 92 -1.07 3.78 22.37
N GLU A 93 -0.83 2.51 22.00
CA GLU A 93 -0.57 2.10 20.64
C GLU A 93 -1.77 1.38 20.02
N ASP A 94 -2.14 1.76 18.82
CA ASP A 94 -3.10 1.00 18.02
C ASP A 94 -2.37 -0.18 17.37
N ARG A 95 -2.78 -1.39 17.73
CA ARG A 95 -2.26 -2.65 17.19
C ARG A 95 -3.35 -3.38 16.43
N ILE A 96 -2.97 -4.14 15.42
CA ILE A 96 -3.86 -4.98 14.66
C ILE A 96 -3.47 -6.43 14.91
N TRP A 97 -4.42 -7.21 15.45
CA TRP A 97 -4.20 -8.59 15.83
C TRP A 97 -4.94 -9.56 14.92
N GLN A 98 -4.28 -10.63 14.54
CA GLN A 98 -4.93 -11.83 14.05
C GLN A 98 -5.07 -12.80 15.23
N VAL A 99 -6.31 -13.24 15.49
CA VAL A 99 -6.63 -14.05 16.66
C VAL A 99 -7.23 -15.36 16.23
N SER A 100 -6.76 -16.46 16.83
CA SER A 100 -7.34 -17.78 16.66
C SER A 100 -7.67 -18.37 18.03
N GLN A 101 -8.89 -18.85 18.21
CA GLN A 101 -9.39 -19.42 19.47
C GLN A 101 -9.73 -20.88 19.27
N PHE A 102 -9.29 -21.71 20.22
CA PHE A 102 -9.45 -23.16 20.18
C PHE A 102 -10.04 -23.64 21.49
N PRO A 103 -11.18 -24.38 21.46
CA PRO A 103 -11.75 -24.99 22.65
C PRO A 103 -10.91 -26.17 23.13
N ILE A 104 -10.63 -26.23 24.40
CA ILE A 104 -10.01 -27.39 25.04
C ILE A 104 -11.09 -28.12 25.85
N ARG A 105 -11.32 -29.38 25.52
CA ARG A 105 -12.36 -30.21 26.17
C ARG A 105 -11.74 -31.06 27.26
N CYS A 106 -12.47 -31.21 28.35
CA CYS A 106 -12.13 -32.19 29.40
C CYS A 106 -12.47 -33.63 28.95
N GLU A 107 -12.06 -34.60 29.72
CA GLU A 107 -12.34 -36.02 29.44
C GLU A 107 -13.85 -36.33 29.31
N LYS A 108 -14.72 -35.54 29.93
CA LYS A 108 -16.19 -35.66 29.85
C LYS A 108 -16.79 -34.99 28.62
N GLY A 109 -15.98 -34.39 27.76
CA GLY A 109 -16.38 -33.83 26.48
C GLY A 109 -16.86 -32.37 26.51
N HIS A 110 -17.03 -31.71 27.67
CA HIS A 110 -17.38 -30.31 27.76
C HIS A 110 -16.14 -29.43 27.64
N VAL A 111 -16.29 -28.22 27.14
CA VAL A 111 -15.20 -27.25 27.01
C VAL A 111 -14.85 -26.71 28.40
N GLU A 112 -13.61 -26.86 28.79
CA GLU A 112 -13.06 -26.42 30.08
C GLU A 112 -12.24 -25.15 29.93
N TYR A 113 -11.49 -25.03 28.83
CA TYR A 113 -10.64 -23.88 28.56
C TYR A 113 -10.76 -23.43 27.11
N VAL A 114 -10.44 -22.19 26.86
CA VAL A 114 -10.18 -21.64 25.53
C VAL A 114 -8.73 -21.23 25.45
N VAL A 115 -8.01 -21.75 24.45
CA VAL A 115 -6.68 -21.28 24.10
C VAL A 115 -6.84 -20.24 23.00
N GLN A 116 -6.35 -19.04 23.24
CA GLN A 116 -6.24 -18.02 22.22
C GLN A 116 -4.79 -17.85 21.81
N ARG A 117 -4.54 -17.95 20.49
CA ARG A 117 -3.31 -17.50 19.85
C ARG A 117 -3.55 -16.12 19.26
N ALA A 118 -2.63 -15.20 19.52
CA ALA A 118 -2.65 -13.86 18.97
C ALA A 118 -1.34 -13.61 18.19
N GLU A 119 -1.46 -12.97 17.03
CA GLU A 119 -0.34 -12.55 16.20
C GLU A 119 -0.50 -11.07 15.90
N ASP A 120 0.52 -10.28 16.22
CA ASP A 120 0.55 -8.87 15.84
C ASP A 120 0.84 -8.76 14.34
N ILE A 121 -0.11 -8.26 13.60
CA ILE A 121 -0.03 -8.08 12.15
C ILE A 121 -0.03 -6.61 11.74
N THR A 122 0.25 -5.70 12.67
CA THR A 122 0.20 -4.25 12.45
C THR A 122 1.07 -3.84 11.26
N GLU A 123 2.35 -4.22 11.29
CA GLU A 123 3.29 -3.92 10.20
C GLU A 123 2.82 -4.51 8.85
N ARG A 124 2.34 -5.76 8.87
CA ARG A 124 1.82 -6.42 7.66
C ARG A 124 0.63 -5.68 7.06
N GLU A 125 -0.30 -5.22 7.88
CA GLU A 125 -1.47 -4.48 7.42
C GLU A 125 -1.12 -3.05 6.99
N GLU A 126 -0.14 -2.41 7.60
CA GLU A 126 0.39 -1.12 7.16
C GLU A 126 1.05 -1.22 5.78
N LEU A 127 1.94 -2.19 5.59
CA LEU A 127 2.57 -2.47 4.30
C LEU A 127 1.53 -2.81 3.22
N ARG A 128 0.49 -3.57 3.57
CA ARG A 128 -0.62 -3.87 2.67
C ARG A 128 -1.36 -2.61 2.25
N LYS A 129 -1.72 -1.74 3.20
CA LYS A 129 -2.38 -0.46 2.91
C LYS A 129 -1.51 0.42 2.00
N GLN A 130 -0.22 0.53 2.29
CA GLN A 130 0.72 1.29 1.45
C GLN A 130 0.78 0.73 0.03
N ARG A 131 0.91 -0.59 -0.13
CA ARG A 131 0.88 -1.26 -1.44
C ARG A 131 -0.42 -0.98 -2.19
N ASP A 132 -1.56 -1.06 -1.52
CA ASP A 132 -2.87 -0.86 -2.14
C ASP A 132 -3.05 0.60 -2.59
N LEU A 133 -2.54 1.57 -1.81
CA LEU A 133 -2.51 2.99 -2.21
C LEU A 133 -1.64 3.21 -3.45
N VAL A 134 -0.42 2.66 -3.48
CA VAL A 134 0.48 2.76 -4.64
C VAL A 134 -0.16 2.12 -5.87
N THR A 135 -0.79 0.95 -5.71
CA THR A 135 -1.47 0.25 -6.80
C THR A 135 -2.65 1.07 -7.35
N ALA A 136 -3.44 1.69 -6.47
CA ALA A 136 -4.55 2.56 -6.87
C ALA A 136 -4.06 3.78 -7.65
N GLU A 137 -2.97 4.42 -7.20
CA GLU A 137 -2.35 5.55 -7.89
C GLU A 137 -1.80 5.14 -9.27
N LEU A 138 -1.10 4.00 -9.36
CA LEU A 138 -0.63 3.47 -10.63
C LEU A 138 -1.78 3.22 -11.61
N ASN A 139 -2.85 2.58 -11.16
CA ASN A 139 -4.03 2.32 -11.99
C ASN A 139 -4.68 3.62 -12.47
N HIS A 140 -4.72 4.65 -11.62
CA HIS A 140 -5.21 5.96 -12.01
C HIS A 140 -4.33 6.61 -13.09
N ARG A 141 -3.00 6.55 -12.92
CA ARG A 141 -2.04 7.06 -13.91
C ARG A 141 -2.13 6.33 -15.24
N VAL A 142 -2.24 5.01 -15.22
CA VAL A 142 -2.42 4.20 -16.46
C VAL A 142 -3.69 4.60 -17.20
N ARG A 143 -4.83 4.72 -16.50
CA ARG A 143 -6.08 5.16 -17.13
C ARG A 143 -5.95 6.56 -17.76
N ASN A 144 -5.32 7.50 -17.05
CA ASN A 144 -5.09 8.85 -17.56
C ASN A 144 -4.20 8.85 -18.81
N THR A 145 -3.17 8.00 -18.81
CA THR A 145 -2.28 7.85 -19.95
C THR A 145 -3.02 7.28 -21.17
N LEU A 146 -3.81 6.22 -20.97
CA LEU A 146 -4.61 5.62 -22.04
C LEU A 146 -5.64 6.61 -22.61
N ALA A 147 -6.29 7.41 -21.76
CA ALA A 147 -7.21 8.44 -22.21
C ALA A 147 -6.53 9.50 -23.11
N VAL A 148 -5.30 9.89 -22.76
CA VAL A 148 -4.50 10.82 -23.62
C VAL A 148 -4.15 10.16 -24.94
N VAL A 149 -3.73 8.88 -24.94
CA VAL A 149 -3.41 8.14 -26.18
C VAL A 149 -4.63 8.00 -27.07
N GLN A 150 -5.79 7.69 -26.49
CA GLN A 150 -7.05 7.59 -27.22
C GLN A 150 -7.44 8.94 -27.87
N SER A 151 -7.44 10.02 -27.09
CA SER A 151 -7.72 11.37 -27.62
C SER A 151 -6.73 11.79 -28.71
N MET A 152 -5.44 11.43 -28.56
CA MET A 152 -4.41 11.66 -29.55
C MET A 152 -4.71 10.89 -30.86
N ALA A 153 -5.12 9.62 -30.75
CA ALA A 153 -5.48 8.83 -31.94
C ALA A 153 -6.71 9.40 -32.64
N GLU A 154 -7.77 9.75 -31.90
CA GLU A 154 -8.99 10.34 -32.43
C GLU A 154 -8.71 11.66 -33.15
N HIS A 155 -7.97 12.57 -32.48
CA HIS A 155 -7.63 13.86 -33.08
C HIS A 155 -6.72 13.71 -34.32
N THR A 156 -5.76 12.80 -34.28
CA THR A 156 -4.89 12.53 -35.44
C THR A 156 -5.69 11.98 -36.61
N GLY A 157 -6.66 11.08 -36.33
CA GLY A 157 -7.55 10.54 -37.36
C GLY A 157 -8.44 11.57 -38.04
N LEU A 158 -8.90 12.59 -37.28
CA LEU A 158 -9.74 13.66 -37.84
C LEU A 158 -9.00 14.59 -38.81
N VAL A 159 -7.65 14.69 -38.71
CA VAL A 159 -6.84 15.63 -39.49
C VAL A 159 -5.92 14.94 -40.49
N SER A 160 -5.98 13.62 -40.62
CA SER A 160 -5.18 12.84 -41.55
C SER A 160 -6.02 12.49 -42.79
N ASP A 161 -5.43 12.69 -43.98
CA ASP A 161 -6.08 12.42 -45.27
C ASP A 161 -6.07 10.94 -45.65
N ASP A 162 -5.06 10.20 -45.17
CA ASP A 162 -4.85 8.78 -45.43
C ASP A 162 -4.22 8.04 -44.25
N ILE A 163 -4.13 6.70 -44.36
CA ILE A 163 -3.62 5.83 -43.31
C ILE A 163 -2.12 6.04 -43.06
N ASP A 164 -1.33 6.35 -44.08
CA ASP A 164 0.12 6.55 -43.98
C ASP A 164 0.40 7.85 -43.24
N SER A 165 -0.31 8.92 -43.55
CA SER A 165 -0.26 10.20 -42.87
C SER A 165 -0.67 10.07 -41.39
N PHE A 166 -1.72 9.30 -41.12
CA PHE A 166 -2.15 8.98 -39.75
C PHE A 166 -1.06 8.25 -39.00
N LEU A 167 -0.53 7.15 -39.53
CA LEU A 167 0.50 6.34 -38.86
C LEU A 167 1.75 7.16 -38.56
N LYS A 168 2.21 7.97 -39.51
CA LYS A 168 3.38 8.84 -39.34
C LYS A 168 3.18 9.86 -38.21
N SER A 169 2.05 10.56 -38.25
CA SER A 169 1.74 11.60 -37.26
C SER A 169 1.49 11.02 -35.89
N PHE A 170 0.70 9.94 -35.78
CA PHE A 170 0.38 9.29 -34.51
C PHE A 170 1.64 8.67 -33.86
N SER A 171 2.48 7.99 -34.64
CA SER A 171 3.75 7.42 -34.14
C SER A 171 4.70 8.50 -33.65
N GLY A 172 4.81 9.63 -34.36
CA GLY A 172 5.61 10.76 -33.94
C GLY A 172 5.16 11.36 -32.58
N ARG A 173 3.86 11.56 -32.42
CA ARG A 173 3.27 12.06 -31.17
C ARG A 173 3.46 11.07 -30.01
N LEU A 174 3.29 9.77 -30.28
CA LEU A 174 3.50 8.72 -29.28
C LEU A 174 4.95 8.64 -28.83
N ALA A 175 5.89 8.80 -29.77
CA ALA A 175 7.32 8.85 -29.46
C ALA A 175 7.67 10.09 -28.62
N ALA A 176 7.13 11.27 -28.93
CA ALA A 176 7.31 12.50 -28.13
C ALA A 176 6.77 12.29 -26.69
N MET A 177 5.58 11.71 -26.56
CA MET A 177 5.01 11.37 -25.26
C MET A 177 5.91 10.39 -24.48
N SER A 178 6.46 9.38 -25.13
CA SER A 178 7.36 8.39 -24.51
C SER A 178 8.64 9.05 -23.99
N ARG A 179 9.27 9.95 -24.80
CA ARG A 179 10.45 10.72 -24.37
C ARG A 179 10.14 11.58 -23.15
N ASN A 180 9.00 12.27 -23.15
CA ASN A 180 8.57 13.07 -22.01
C ASN A 180 8.38 12.24 -20.74
N PHE A 181 7.79 11.03 -20.85
CA PHE A 181 7.67 10.12 -19.72
C PHE A 181 9.01 9.65 -19.19
N ALA A 182 9.95 9.30 -20.06
CA ALA A 182 11.32 8.93 -19.66
C ALA A 182 11.98 10.06 -18.88
N ALA A 183 11.98 11.27 -19.42
CA ALA A 183 12.57 12.44 -18.76
C ALA A 183 11.92 12.75 -17.40
N LEU A 184 10.59 12.63 -17.28
CA LEU A 184 9.87 12.80 -16.01
C LEU A 184 10.23 11.72 -14.98
N THR A 185 10.47 10.49 -15.43
CA THR A 185 10.88 9.39 -14.56
C THR A 185 12.28 9.65 -14.01
N ASP A 186 13.22 10.05 -14.86
CA ASP A 186 14.58 10.39 -14.47
C ASP A 186 14.61 11.59 -13.50
N ALA A 187 13.71 12.54 -13.68
CA ALA A 187 13.51 13.68 -12.78
C ALA A 187 12.68 13.33 -11.52
N HIS A 188 12.48 12.05 -11.22
CA HIS A 188 11.68 11.58 -10.06
C HIS A 188 10.31 12.29 -9.95
N TRP A 189 9.66 12.57 -11.07
CA TRP A 189 8.37 13.26 -11.17
C TRP A 189 8.35 14.66 -10.54
N GLY A 190 9.53 15.30 -10.37
CA GLY A 190 9.66 16.67 -9.87
C GLY A 190 9.31 17.76 -10.89
N GLY A 191 8.90 17.36 -12.10
CA GLY A 191 8.72 18.26 -13.25
C GLY A 191 9.94 18.28 -14.15
N LEU A 192 9.87 19.03 -15.25
CA LEU A 192 10.98 19.18 -16.21
C LEU A 192 11.35 20.64 -16.41
N ASP A 193 12.63 20.88 -16.59
CA ASP A 193 13.11 22.16 -17.06
C ASP A 193 12.63 22.43 -18.50
N PHE A 194 12.14 23.64 -18.75
CA PHE A 194 11.57 24.01 -20.04
C PHE A 194 12.58 23.89 -21.20
N GLU A 195 13.84 24.27 -20.99
CA GLU A 195 14.89 24.11 -21.99
C GLU A 195 15.12 22.63 -22.33
N THR A 196 15.07 21.73 -21.32
CA THR A 196 15.18 20.30 -21.55
C THR A 196 14.06 19.78 -22.47
N ILE A 197 12.85 20.28 -22.30
CA ILE A 197 11.71 19.91 -23.18
C ILE A 197 11.97 20.40 -24.58
N LEU A 198 12.40 21.67 -24.75
CA LEU A 198 12.71 22.24 -26.06
C LEU A 198 13.77 21.43 -26.80
N ARG A 199 14.91 21.14 -26.16
CA ARG A 199 15.97 20.34 -26.74
C ARG A 199 15.51 18.95 -27.16
N THR A 200 14.83 18.24 -26.26
CA THR A 200 14.33 16.87 -26.50
C THR A 200 13.37 16.78 -27.68
N GLU A 201 12.53 17.79 -27.91
CA GLU A 201 11.54 17.76 -28.99
C GLU A 201 12.08 18.37 -30.32
N LEU A 202 13.06 19.26 -30.26
CA LEU A 202 13.68 19.84 -31.45
C LEU A 202 14.74 18.93 -32.10
N GLU A 203 15.52 18.20 -31.28
CA GLU A 203 16.61 17.34 -31.74
C GLU A 203 16.21 16.36 -32.86
N PRO A 204 15.09 15.60 -32.76
CA PRO A 204 14.70 14.67 -33.82
C PRO A 204 14.32 15.32 -35.16
N ASN A 205 13.95 16.62 -35.16
CA ASN A 205 13.47 17.35 -36.32
C ASN A 205 14.52 18.27 -36.90
N ALA A 206 15.40 18.85 -36.07
CA ALA A 206 16.40 19.82 -36.46
C ALA A 206 17.76 19.18 -36.86
N GLY A 207 18.06 17.97 -36.29
CA GLY A 207 19.35 17.34 -36.56
C GLY A 207 20.54 18.30 -36.32
N PRO A 208 21.49 18.43 -37.30
CA PRO A 208 22.62 19.35 -37.17
C PRO A 208 22.23 20.83 -37.09
N ALA A 209 21.04 21.22 -37.56
CA ALA A 209 20.55 22.59 -37.46
C ALA A 209 20.26 23.02 -36.01
N LEU A 210 20.20 22.09 -35.08
CA LEU A 210 20.00 22.38 -33.63
C LEU A 210 21.17 23.25 -33.09
N ASP A 211 22.39 23.11 -33.62
CA ASP A 211 23.54 23.88 -33.20
C ASP A 211 23.39 25.39 -33.51
N HIS A 212 22.46 25.73 -34.40
CA HIS A 212 22.15 27.13 -34.76
C HIS A 212 20.93 27.67 -33.96
N VAL A 213 20.31 26.85 -33.14
CA VAL A 213 19.17 27.25 -32.28
C VAL A 213 19.70 27.77 -30.95
N THR A 214 19.38 29.01 -30.64
CA THR A 214 19.72 29.62 -29.34
C THR A 214 18.53 29.59 -28.42
N PHE A 215 18.76 29.18 -27.16
CA PHE A 215 17.76 29.21 -26.09
C PHE A 215 18.16 30.34 -25.13
N ASP A 216 17.30 31.32 -24.96
CA ASP A 216 17.51 32.45 -24.05
C ASP A 216 16.27 32.66 -23.18
N GLY A 217 16.49 32.76 -21.86
CA GLY A 217 15.41 32.97 -20.90
C GLY A 217 15.76 32.48 -19.49
N PRO A 218 14.89 32.76 -18.53
CA PRO A 218 15.08 32.27 -17.17
C PRO A 218 14.89 30.75 -17.08
N LYS A 219 15.57 30.11 -16.15
CA LYS A 219 15.30 28.68 -15.81
C LYS A 219 13.87 28.54 -15.29
N LEU A 220 13.10 27.71 -15.94
CA LEU A 220 11.71 27.51 -15.65
C LEU A 220 11.42 26.00 -15.54
N THR A 221 11.12 25.51 -14.31
CA THR A 221 10.68 24.15 -14.10
C THR A 221 9.17 24.05 -14.24
N LEU A 222 8.70 23.24 -15.17
CA LEU A 222 7.31 22.99 -15.41
C LEU A 222 6.82 21.81 -14.55
N THR A 223 5.61 21.90 -14.03
CA THR A 223 4.96 20.75 -13.35
C THR A 223 4.79 19.58 -14.32
N VAL A 224 4.63 18.36 -13.80
CA VAL A 224 4.40 17.14 -14.60
C VAL A 224 3.28 17.34 -15.63
N ARG A 225 2.19 17.99 -15.23
CA ARG A 225 1.06 18.26 -16.12
C ARG A 225 1.45 19.26 -17.22
N ALA A 226 2.09 20.35 -16.86
CA ALA A 226 2.52 21.36 -17.82
C ALA A 226 3.56 20.79 -18.80
N SER A 227 4.54 20.01 -18.33
CA SER A 227 5.56 19.36 -19.15
C SER A 227 4.94 18.51 -20.27
N LYS A 228 3.90 17.72 -19.97
CA LYS A 228 3.21 16.88 -20.98
C LYS A 228 2.58 17.70 -22.10
N PHE A 229 1.85 18.76 -21.77
CA PHE A 229 1.22 19.61 -22.78
C PHE A 229 2.23 20.42 -23.56
N THR A 230 3.24 20.95 -22.89
CA THR A 230 4.30 21.74 -23.52
C THR A 230 5.14 20.88 -24.48
N SER A 231 5.50 19.66 -24.11
CA SER A 231 6.22 18.73 -24.99
C SER A 231 5.42 18.43 -26.27
N MET A 232 4.11 18.18 -26.16
CA MET A 232 3.25 17.97 -27.34
C MET A 232 3.18 19.21 -28.22
N LEU A 233 3.00 20.40 -27.62
CA LEU A 233 2.96 21.65 -28.36
C LEU A 233 4.28 21.90 -29.09
N VAL A 234 5.40 21.75 -28.41
CA VAL A 234 6.75 21.95 -29.02
C VAL A 234 6.98 20.94 -30.12
N HIS A 235 6.57 19.68 -29.93
CA HIS A 235 6.65 18.63 -30.96
C HIS A 235 5.91 19.01 -32.24
N GLU A 236 4.67 19.51 -32.13
CA GLU A 236 3.87 19.98 -33.28
C GLU A 236 4.54 21.15 -33.97
N LEU A 237 5.04 22.14 -33.21
CA LEU A 237 5.73 23.31 -33.77
C LEU A 237 7.04 22.90 -34.48
N ALA A 238 7.83 22.01 -33.88
CA ALA A 238 9.06 21.49 -34.47
C ALA A 238 8.80 20.73 -35.77
N THR A 239 7.77 19.87 -35.76
CA THR A 239 7.37 19.12 -36.95
C THR A 239 6.88 20.04 -38.06
N ASN A 240 6.10 21.08 -37.74
CA ASN A 240 5.66 22.07 -38.70
C ASN A 240 6.83 22.88 -39.26
N ALA A 241 7.76 23.32 -38.41
CA ALA A 241 8.97 24.04 -38.83
C ALA A 241 9.84 23.20 -39.80
N ALA A 242 9.99 21.87 -39.51
CA ALA A 242 10.70 20.98 -40.41
C ALA A 242 9.97 20.77 -41.75
N LYS A 243 8.61 20.69 -41.74
CA LYS A 243 7.83 20.55 -42.99
C LYS A 243 7.85 21.77 -43.88
N TYR A 244 7.89 22.97 -43.29
CA TYR A 244 7.79 24.25 -44.03
C TYR A 244 9.15 24.95 -44.21
N GLY A 245 10.27 24.27 -43.95
CA GLY A 245 11.62 24.73 -44.31
C GLY A 245 12.27 25.68 -43.33
N PHE A 246 11.76 25.82 -42.09
CA PHE A 246 12.39 26.71 -41.10
C PHE A 246 13.52 26.03 -40.29
N LEU A 247 13.67 24.68 -40.39
CA LEU A 247 14.73 23.90 -39.74
C LEU A 247 15.60 23.13 -40.74
N THR A 248 15.53 23.44 -42.02
CA THR A 248 16.38 22.84 -43.08
C THR A 248 17.48 23.73 -43.53
#